data_6e0bd10e268fc6939d0f79a146489d1b
#
_entry.id   6e0bd10e268fc6939d0f79a146489d1b
#
_cell.length_a   1.000
_cell.length_b   1.000
_cell.length_c   1.000
_cell.angle_alpha   90.00
_cell.angle_beta   90.00
_cell.angle_gamma   90.00
#
_symmetry.space_group_name_H-M   'P 1'
#
loop_
_entity.id
_entity.type
_entity.pdbx_description
1 polymer ?
#
loop_
_entity_poly.entity_id
_entity_poly.type
_entity_poly.pdbx_seq_one_letter_code
_entity_poly.pdbx_strand_id
1 'polypeptide(L)'
;ALIGVEHVEVVDQDSSPQPARDVVLWQPEQSLSEDAAALVARLVDQGCQTICFVQSRTVAEVVAVHAQDQVTTGGVVAAYRSGYLPQERRDLEAGLQSGRVNAVIATNALELGVDISGMDAVVIAGYPGRLSAFWQQAGRAGRSGRRSTVVLMARENPLDQYLVQHPELIFSSSVETTVLHPDNPYVMGPHLAAAAQEAFLQPADEAVYGPSLAQVESMLVRQKVLRQRGERLYWTRLDRAVDAIDLRSMGGHGVDVIDSLTGRVVGVVDQAAADRTVHPGAVYLHQGDQWLVDEYRPQEHCALVHRDLPGFWTMPQSASSVRIVREDARHPFGPGYVATGQVELTSQVLGYLRRDEVTNEVWDSIALTMDSHTMTTSGTWWVIPDGVVDELGLDAVKLAGAA
;
A
#
# COMPACT_ATOMS: atom_id res chain seq x y z
N ALA A 1 -2.94 -26.66 4.00
CA ALA A 1 -2.16 -26.30 2.81
C ALA A 1 -0.93 -25.46 3.18
N LEU A 2 -1.07 -24.38 3.95
CA LEU A 2 0.03 -23.45 4.31
C LEU A 2 1.22 -24.12 5.01
N ILE A 3 0.98 -25.11 5.84
CA ILE A 3 2.00 -25.79 6.65
C ILE A 3 2.22 -27.26 6.24
N GLY A 4 1.64 -27.67 5.10
CA GLY A 4 1.84 -28.99 4.53
C GLY A 4 1.27 -30.16 5.33
N VAL A 5 0.40 -29.91 6.32
CA VAL A 5 -0.26 -30.96 7.10
C VAL A 5 -1.76 -31.02 6.82
N GLU A 6 -2.34 -32.24 6.84
CA GLU A 6 -3.75 -32.41 6.55
C GLU A 6 -4.66 -32.11 7.74
N HIS A 7 -4.17 -32.31 8.95
CA HIS A 7 -4.92 -32.10 10.18
C HIS A 7 -4.25 -31.02 11.04
N VAL A 8 -5.00 -29.96 11.34
CA VAL A 8 -4.59 -28.85 12.20
C VAL A 8 -5.60 -28.72 13.31
N GLU A 9 -5.12 -28.70 14.54
CA GLU A 9 -5.97 -28.31 15.68
C GLU A 9 -6.19 -26.80 15.63
N VAL A 10 -7.45 -26.36 15.58
CA VAL A 10 -7.82 -24.97 15.54
C VAL A 10 -8.14 -24.48 16.93
N VAL A 11 -7.35 -23.52 17.45
CA VAL A 11 -7.61 -22.80 18.67
C VAL A 11 -8.08 -21.40 18.29
N ASP A 12 -9.38 -21.18 18.32
CA ASP A 12 -10.05 -19.94 17.87
C ASP A 12 -10.72 -19.16 19.02
N GLN A 13 -10.60 -19.65 20.24
CA GLN A 13 -11.11 -18.97 21.44
C GLN A 13 -10.01 -18.09 22.04
N ASP A 14 -10.17 -16.76 21.88
CA ASP A 14 -9.31 -15.78 22.52
C ASP A 14 -9.76 -15.52 23.96
N SER A 15 -8.98 -16.00 24.93
CA SER A 15 -9.17 -15.75 26.35
C SER A 15 -8.38 -14.56 26.88
N SER A 16 -7.65 -13.84 26.02
CA SER A 16 -6.85 -12.67 26.43
C SER A 16 -7.78 -11.54 26.89
N PRO A 17 -7.41 -10.80 27.96
CA PRO A 17 -8.16 -9.62 28.37
C PRO A 17 -8.21 -8.59 27.24
N GLN A 18 -9.40 -8.34 26.72
CA GLN A 18 -9.60 -7.32 25.69
C GLN A 18 -10.16 -6.05 26.34
N PRO A 19 -9.47 -4.90 26.17
CA PRO A 19 -10.02 -3.64 26.63
C PRO A 19 -11.30 -3.29 25.86
N ALA A 20 -12.26 -2.67 26.53
CA ALA A 20 -13.46 -2.18 25.87
C ALA A 20 -13.09 -1.13 24.79
N ARG A 21 -13.60 -1.32 23.59
CA ARG A 21 -13.43 -0.41 22.47
C ARG A 21 -14.78 0.14 22.03
N ASP A 22 -14.86 1.46 21.92
CA ASP A 22 -15.99 2.10 21.25
C ASP A 22 -15.63 2.25 19.79
N VAL A 23 -16.49 1.74 18.90
CA VAL A 23 -16.30 1.91 17.47
C VAL A 23 -17.34 2.90 16.96
N VAL A 24 -16.87 4.01 16.41
CA VAL A 24 -17.68 5.07 15.82
C VAL A 24 -17.57 4.98 14.31
N LEU A 25 -18.71 4.88 13.63
CA LEU A 25 -18.79 4.99 12.19
C LEU A 25 -19.23 6.43 11.87
N TRP A 26 -18.39 7.18 11.18
CA TRP A 26 -18.61 8.60 10.95
C TRP A 26 -18.56 8.93 9.47
N GLN A 27 -19.58 9.66 9.03
CA GLN A 27 -19.60 10.26 7.71
C GLN A 27 -19.11 11.71 7.81
N PRO A 28 -17.96 12.05 7.20
CA PRO A 28 -17.43 13.41 7.21
C PRO A 28 -18.38 14.41 6.56
N GLU A 29 -18.35 15.65 7.03
CA GLU A 29 -19.15 16.76 6.48
C GLU A 29 -18.35 17.60 5.50
N GLN A 30 -17.02 17.62 5.67
CA GLN A 30 -16.04 18.29 4.80
C GLN A 30 -15.22 17.24 4.04
N SER A 31 -14.05 17.63 3.53
CA SER A 31 -13.14 16.65 2.97
C SER A 31 -12.65 15.69 4.05
N LEU A 32 -12.50 14.41 3.69
CA LEU A 32 -12.04 13.38 4.62
C LEU A 32 -10.72 13.77 5.31
N SER A 33 -9.81 14.43 4.58
CA SER A 33 -8.50 14.84 5.11
C SER A 33 -8.59 15.97 6.10
N GLU A 34 -9.49 16.95 5.87
CA GLU A 34 -9.72 18.08 6.77
C GLU A 34 -10.38 17.61 8.07
N ASP A 35 -11.43 16.82 7.98
CA ASP A 35 -12.10 16.27 9.16
C ASP A 35 -11.20 15.32 9.95
N ALA A 36 -10.36 14.52 9.27
CA ALA A 36 -9.37 13.67 9.94
C ALA A 36 -8.32 14.49 10.69
N ALA A 37 -7.80 15.56 10.07
CA ALA A 37 -6.84 16.46 10.70
C ALA A 37 -7.45 17.16 11.94
N ALA A 38 -8.67 17.68 11.80
CA ALA A 38 -9.38 18.33 12.90
C ALA A 38 -9.67 17.37 14.06
N LEU A 39 -10.08 16.14 13.76
CA LEU A 39 -10.33 15.11 14.79
C LEU A 39 -9.03 14.75 15.51
N VAL A 40 -7.95 14.50 14.80
CA VAL A 40 -6.65 14.17 15.40
C VAL A 40 -6.15 15.31 16.28
N ALA A 41 -6.23 16.56 15.83
CA ALA A 41 -5.82 17.71 16.61
C ALA A 41 -6.61 17.80 17.94
N ARG A 42 -7.93 17.61 17.88
CA ARG A 42 -8.79 17.60 19.09
C ARG A 42 -8.44 16.46 20.04
N LEU A 43 -8.15 15.26 19.53
CA LEU A 43 -7.76 14.12 20.34
C LEU A 43 -6.42 14.39 21.03
N VAL A 44 -5.45 14.96 20.33
CA VAL A 44 -4.14 15.37 20.88
C VAL A 44 -4.33 16.43 21.96
N ASP A 45 -5.16 17.45 21.71
CA ASP A 45 -5.45 18.51 22.71
C ASP A 45 -6.14 17.97 23.97
N GLN A 46 -6.83 16.83 23.87
CA GLN A 46 -7.40 16.10 25.01
C GLN A 46 -6.40 15.15 25.70
N GLY A 47 -5.16 15.11 25.24
CA GLY A 47 -4.09 14.26 25.77
C GLY A 47 -4.16 12.79 25.32
N CYS A 48 -4.94 12.49 24.27
CA CYS A 48 -5.06 11.14 23.73
C CYS A 48 -3.89 10.81 22.80
N GLN A 49 -3.22 9.68 23.06
CA GLN A 49 -2.29 9.11 22.09
C GLN A 49 -3.08 8.49 20.92
N THR A 50 -2.80 8.94 19.69
CA THR A 50 -3.64 8.66 18.54
C THR A 50 -2.84 8.14 17.35
N ILE A 51 -3.38 7.14 16.63
CA ILE A 51 -2.95 6.78 15.29
C ILE A 51 -4.08 7.11 14.33
N CYS A 52 -3.76 7.79 13.23
CA CYS A 52 -4.68 7.99 12.12
C CYS A 52 -4.16 7.25 10.89
N PHE A 53 -4.92 6.26 10.42
CA PHE A 53 -4.61 5.53 9.20
C PHE A 53 -5.20 6.24 7.98
N VAL A 54 -4.37 6.44 6.96
CA VAL A 54 -4.74 7.04 5.68
C VAL A 54 -4.24 6.19 4.51
N GLN A 55 -4.78 6.38 3.32
CA GLN A 55 -4.51 5.47 2.20
C GLN A 55 -3.23 5.75 1.43
N SER A 56 -2.74 6.99 1.41
CA SER A 56 -1.57 7.34 0.62
C SER A 56 -0.51 8.06 1.45
N ARG A 57 0.73 7.96 0.98
CA ARG A 57 1.89 8.61 1.61
C ARG A 57 1.76 10.14 1.60
N THR A 58 1.27 10.69 0.51
CA THR A 58 1.04 12.14 0.37
C THR A 58 -0.03 12.61 1.34
N VAL A 59 -1.16 11.88 1.43
CA VAL A 59 -2.22 12.21 2.39
C VAL A 59 -1.72 12.12 3.82
N ALA A 60 -0.82 11.18 4.14
CA ALA A 60 -0.24 11.08 5.49
C ALA A 60 0.54 12.35 5.87
N GLU A 61 1.34 12.87 4.95
CA GLU A 61 2.10 14.11 5.18
C GLU A 61 1.17 15.33 5.31
N VAL A 62 0.22 15.47 4.38
CA VAL A 62 -0.72 16.62 4.36
C VAL A 62 -1.58 16.65 5.62
N VAL A 63 -2.17 15.51 6.00
CA VAL A 63 -3.02 15.44 7.21
C VAL A 63 -2.18 15.68 8.46
N ALA A 64 -0.91 15.23 8.51
CA ALA A 64 -0.04 15.49 9.65
C ALA A 64 0.27 16.99 9.81
N VAL A 65 0.59 17.69 8.73
CA VAL A 65 0.81 19.15 8.75
C VAL A 65 -0.46 19.87 9.19
N HIS A 66 -1.59 19.60 8.55
CA HIS A 66 -2.85 20.28 8.88
C HIS A 66 -3.31 19.98 10.32
N ALA A 67 -3.09 18.76 10.84
CA ALA A 67 -3.40 18.43 12.21
C ALA A 67 -2.45 19.17 13.18
N GLN A 68 -1.14 19.21 12.87
CA GLN A 68 -0.17 19.92 13.70
C GLN A 68 -0.47 21.42 13.81
N ASP A 69 -0.89 22.05 12.70
CA ASP A 69 -1.26 23.46 12.68
C ASP A 69 -2.51 23.77 13.54
N GLN A 70 -3.39 22.80 13.73
CA GLN A 70 -4.60 22.93 14.54
C GLN A 70 -4.41 22.55 16.02
N VAL A 71 -3.30 21.91 16.39
CA VAL A 71 -3.02 21.56 17.81
C VAL A 71 -2.73 22.80 18.60
N THR A 72 -3.43 22.98 19.72
CA THR A 72 -3.33 24.19 20.59
C THR A 72 -2.53 23.94 21.87
N THR A 73 -2.35 22.71 22.30
CA THR A 73 -1.68 22.35 23.56
C THR A 73 -0.18 22.11 23.44
N GLY A 74 0.39 22.27 22.23
CA GLY A 74 1.80 22.00 21.96
C GLY A 74 2.13 20.51 21.79
N GLY A 75 1.11 19.65 21.65
CA GLY A 75 1.29 18.25 21.28
C GLY A 75 1.92 18.09 19.90
N VAL A 76 2.61 16.98 19.69
CA VAL A 76 3.34 16.70 18.43
C VAL A 76 2.58 15.68 17.59
N VAL A 77 2.29 16.06 16.35
CA VAL A 77 1.72 15.20 15.30
C VAL A 77 2.77 14.97 14.23
N ALA A 78 2.99 13.74 13.82
CA ALA A 78 3.97 13.39 12.79
C ALA A 78 3.38 12.44 11.75
N ALA A 79 3.89 12.48 10.53
CA ALA A 79 3.61 11.45 9.55
C ALA A 79 4.47 10.20 9.81
N TYR A 80 3.93 9.01 9.47
CA TYR A 80 4.67 7.75 9.50
C TYR A 80 4.33 6.93 8.26
N ARG A 81 5.30 6.70 7.40
CA ARG A 81 5.09 5.98 6.15
C ARG A 81 6.31 5.17 5.71
N SER A 82 6.09 4.23 4.82
CA SER A 82 7.19 3.60 4.08
C SER A 82 7.93 4.65 3.24
N GLY A 83 9.24 4.51 3.12
CA GLY A 83 10.11 5.46 2.43
C GLY A 83 10.88 6.41 3.35
N TYR A 84 10.55 6.45 4.65
CA TYR A 84 11.42 7.07 5.65
C TYR A 84 12.66 6.22 5.92
N LEU A 85 13.77 6.86 6.22
CA LEU A 85 14.99 6.17 6.59
C LEU A 85 14.79 5.30 7.84
N PRO A 86 15.49 4.18 7.98
CA PRO A 86 15.31 3.29 9.14
C PRO A 86 15.51 3.98 10.49
N GLN A 87 16.41 4.96 10.55
CA GLN A 87 16.64 5.73 11.79
C GLN A 87 15.45 6.64 12.11
N GLU A 88 14.93 7.35 11.13
CA GLU A 88 13.76 8.24 11.29
C GLU A 88 12.53 7.47 11.81
N ARG A 89 12.30 6.27 11.27
CA ARG A 89 11.21 5.40 11.74
C ARG A 89 11.39 5.01 13.20
N ARG A 90 12.61 4.57 13.60
CA ARG A 90 12.91 4.24 15.00
C ARG A 90 12.72 5.43 15.93
N ASP A 91 13.10 6.63 15.52
CA ASP A 91 12.97 7.85 16.32
C ASP A 91 11.49 8.24 16.52
N LEU A 92 10.66 8.07 15.49
CA LEU A 92 9.21 8.28 15.58
C LEU A 92 8.54 7.23 16.49
N GLU A 93 8.90 5.96 16.32
CA GLU A 93 8.40 4.85 17.16
C GLU A 93 8.76 5.07 18.63
N ALA A 94 10.01 5.40 18.94
CA ALA A 94 10.44 5.74 20.29
C ALA A 94 9.76 7.02 20.81
N GLY A 95 9.54 8.00 19.94
CA GLY A 95 8.80 9.22 20.25
C GLY A 95 7.36 8.93 20.67
N LEU A 96 6.67 8.05 19.93
CA LEU A 96 5.31 7.66 20.23
C LEU A 96 5.21 6.83 21.52
N GLN A 97 6.12 5.88 21.74
CA GLN A 97 6.18 5.07 22.95
C GLN A 97 6.45 5.93 24.21
N SER A 98 7.31 6.92 24.11
CA SER A 98 7.64 7.83 25.21
C SER A 98 6.61 8.94 25.45
N GLY A 99 5.63 9.12 24.57
CA GLY A 99 4.67 10.21 24.60
C GLY A 99 5.21 11.57 24.11
N ARG A 100 6.44 11.62 23.58
CA ARG A 100 7.01 12.81 22.95
C ARG A 100 6.28 13.15 21.64
N VAL A 101 5.84 12.14 20.90
CA VAL A 101 4.92 12.25 19.77
C VAL A 101 3.54 11.82 20.26
N ASN A 102 2.53 12.65 20.12
CA ASN A 102 1.18 12.41 20.63
C ASN A 102 0.29 11.74 19.58
N ALA A 103 0.51 12.04 18.31
CA ALA A 103 -0.20 11.36 17.24
C ALA A 103 0.70 11.07 16.04
N VAL A 104 0.38 9.99 15.33
CA VAL A 104 0.97 9.70 14.03
C VAL A 104 -0.12 9.49 12.98
N ILE A 105 0.10 10.10 11.81
CA ILE A 105 -0.70 9.86 10.61
C ILE A 105 0.06 8.85 9.79
N ALA A 106 -0.50 7.66 9.63
CA ALA A 106 0.20 6.52 9.05
C ALA A 106 -0.53 5.92 7.85
N THR A 107 0.24 5.39 6.92
CA THR A 107 -0.28 4.42 5.96
C THR A 107 -0.34 3.03 6.62
N ASN A 108 -0.61 1.97 5.85
CA ASN A 108 -0.54 0.59 6.34
C ASN A 108 0.83 0.18 6.93
N ALA A 109 1.83 1.07 6.93
CA ALA A 109 3.15 0.81 7.50
C ALA A 109 3.13 0.51 9.00
N LEU A 110 2.15 1.04 9.75
CA LEU A 110 1.92 0.75 11.17
C LEU A 110 0.86 -0.34 11.43
N GLU A 111 0.32 -0.94 10.39
CA GLU A 111 -0.69 -2.01 10.52
C GLU A 111 -0.07 -3.29 11.10
N LEU A 112 1.15 -3.65 10.65
CA LEU A 112 1.85 -4.88 11.00
C LEU A 112 3.32 -4.63 11.37
N GLY A 113 3.86 -5.50 12.24
CA GLY A 113 5.31 -5.64 12.46
C GLY A 113 5.96 -4.57 13.33
N VAL A 114 5.19 -3.68 13.97
CA VAL A 114 5.72 -2.67 14.90
C VAL A 114 5.05 -2.83 16.26
N ASP A 115 5.83 -2.81 17.31
CA ASP A 115 5.33 -2.88 18.70
C ASP A 115 4.81 -1.51 19.14
N ILE A 116 3.80 -1.03 18.43
CA ILE A 116 3.04 0.15 18.79
C ILE A 116 1.60 -0.30 19.00
N SER A 117 1.25 -0.48 20.23
CA SER A 117 -0.09 -0.85 20.68
C SER A 117 -0.50 0.03 21.87
N GLY A 118 -1.77 -0.01 22.22
CA GLY A 118 -2.23 0.70 23.40
C GLY A 118 -2.52 2.17 23.18
N MET A 119 -2.90 2.57 21.98
CA MET A 119 -3.38 3.91 21.71
C MET A 119 -4.73 4.19 22.36
N ASP A 120 -4.93 5.43 22.80
CA ASP A 120 -6.22 5.86 23.37
C ASP A 120 -7.27 5.99 22.25
N ALA A 121 -6.84 6.40 21.05
CA ALA A 121 -7.70 6.49 19.89
C ALA A 121 -7.01 5.99 18.59
N VAL A 122 -7.82 5.39 17.72
CA VAL A 122 -7.44 5.06 16.35
C VAL A 122 -8.46 5.65 15.39
N VAL A 123 -8.00 6.44 14.44
CA VAL A 123 -8.81 7.00 13.36
C VAL A 123 -8.47 6.26 12.08
N ILE A 124 -9.45 5.79 11.35
CA ILE A 124 -9.31 5.10 10.07
C ILE A 124 -9.99 5.97 9.01
N ALA A 125 -9.20 6.74 8.28
CA ALA A 125 -9.70 7.67 7.27
C ALA A 125 -9.93 6.93 5.94
N GLY A 126 -11.13 6.39 5.79
CA GLY A 126 -11.57 5.53 4.71
C GLY A 126 -11.38 4.05 5.01
N TYR A 127 -12.37 3.24 4.62
CA TYR A 127 -12.31 1.80 4.80
C TYR A 127 -11.07 1.20 4.07
N PRO A 128 -10.27 0.36 4.73
CA PRO A 128 -8.99 -0.11 4.17
C PRO A 128 -9.12 -1.18 3.08
N GLY A 129 -10.35 -1.50 2.66
CA GLY A 129 -10.64 -2.45 1.58
C GLY A 129 -10.78 -3.90 2.02
N ARG A 130 -10.42 -4.25 3.26
CA ARG A 130 -10.57 -5.59 3.85
C ARG A 130 -10.91 -5.50 5.33
N LEU A 131 -11.75 -6.42 5.81
CA LEU A 131 -12.08 -6.53 7.24
C LEU A 131 -10.85 -6.90 8.08
N SER A 132 -10.00 -7.77 7.56
CA SER A 132 -8.73 -8.12 8.24
C SER A 132 -7.86 -6.90 8.49
N ALA A 133 -7.71 -6.01 7.50
CA ALA A 133 -6.96 -4.77 7.66
C ALA A 133 -7.65 -3.80 8.64
N PHE A 134 -8.99 -3.66 8.56
CA PHE A 134 -9.75 -2.86 9.52
C PHE A 134 -9.51 -3.32 10.96
N TRP A 135 -9.61 -4.62 11.23
CA TRP A 135 -9.40 -5.16 12.58
C TRP A 135 -7.93 -5.07 13.04
N GLN A 136 -6.95 -5.18 12.13
CA GLN A 136 -5.54 -4.98 12.44
C GLN A 136 -5.25 -3.53 12.82
N GLN A 137 -5.81 -2.56 12.09
CA GLN A 137 -5.71 -1.15 12.40
C GLN A 137 -6.45 -0.81 13.70
N ALA A 138 -7.71 -1.23 13.85
CA ALA A 138 -8.50 -1.07 15.06
C ALA A 138 -7.83 -1.73 16.28
N GLY A 139 -7.10 -2.83 16.06
CA GLY A 139 -6.33 -3.53 17.08
C GLY A 139 -5.21 -2.71 17.72
N ARG A 140 -4.80 -1.60 17.11
CA ARG A 140 -3.83 -0.67 17.70
C ARG A 140 -4.42 0.16 18.84
N ALA A 141 -5.75 0.27 18.91
CA ALA A 141 -6.45 0.89 20.05
C ALA A 141 -6.54 -0.06 21.25
N GLY A 142 -6.34 0.48 22.43
CA GLY A 142 -6.53 -0.20 23.72
C GLY A 142 -5.24 -0.44 24.47
N ARG A 143 -5.06 0.32 25.55
CA ARG A 143 -4.06 0.05 26.60
C ARG A 143 -4.66 -0.89 27.65
N SER A 144 -3.80 -1.67 28.33
CA SER A 144 -4.20 -2.59 29.40
C SER A 144 -5.20 -1.94 30.37
N GLY A 145 -6.47 -2.36 30.28
CA GLY A 145 -7.54 -1.95 31.20
C GLY A 145 -8.19 -0.58 30.95
N ARG A 146 -7.80 0.19 29.92
CA ARG A 146 -8.45 1.47 29.56
C ARG A 146 -9.35 1.32 28.34
N ARG A 147 -10.49 1.99 28.40
CA ARG A 147 -11.39 2.12 27.24
C ARG A 147 -10.71 2.93 26.14
N SER A 148 -10.89 2.52 24.89
CA SER A 148 -10.29 3.17 23.73
C SER A 148 -11.34 3.41 22.66
N THR A 149 -11.05 4.32 21.73
CA THR A 149 -11.97 4.68 20.67
C THR A 149 -11.36 4.35 19.29
N VAL A 150 -12.18 3.76 18.43
CA VAL A 150 -11.87 3.55 17.01
C VAL A 150 -12.88 4.34 16.21
N VAL A 151 -12.43 5.19 15.30
CA VAL A 151 -13.29 5.98 14.42
C VAL A 151 -13.04 5.56 12.98
N LEU A 152 -14.04 4.98 12.32
CA LEU A 152 -14.01 4.77 10.87
C LEU A 152 -14.71 5.95 10.21
N MET A 153 -13.98 6.73 9.43
CA MET A 153 -14.48 7.84 8.65
C MET A 153 -14.73 7.39 7.21
N ALA A 154 -15.96 7.49 6.74
CA ALA A 154 -16.33 7.06 5.39
C ALA A 154 -15.87 8.04 4.32
N ARG A 155 -15.32 7.52 3.23
CA ARG A 155 -15.12 8.27 1.99
C ARG A 155 -16.44 8.48 1.24
N GLU A 156 -16.44 9.43 0.31
CA GLU A 156 -17.51 9.62 -0.65
C GLU A 156 -17.48 8.54 -1.77
N ASN A 157 -17.51 7.27 -1.38
CA ASN A 157 -17.63 6.17 -2.33
C ASN A 157 -18.73 5.20 -1.91
N PRO A 158 -19.32 4.44 -2.83
CA PRO A 158 -20.45 3.56 -2.53
C PRO A 158 -20.15 2.51 -1.46
N LEU A 159 -18.93 1.97 -1.41
CA LEU A 159 -18.58 0.93 -0.45
C LEU A 159 -18.51 1.46 0.98
N ASP A 160 -17.78 2.55 1.20
CA ASP A 160 -17.63 3.14 2.54
C ASP A 160 -19.00 3.61 3.07
N GLN A 161 -19.81 4.25 2.21
CA GLN A 161 -21.16 4.71 2.54
C GLN A 161 -22.07 3.54 2.92
N TYR A 162 -21.99 2.46 2.17
CA TYR A 162 -22.78 1.24 2.44
C TYR A 162 -22.39 0.60 3.78
N LEU A 163 -21.07 0.51 4.06
CA LEU A 163 -20.58 -0.08 5.32
C LEU A 163 -20.97 0.73 6.55
N VAL A 164 -21.02 2.06 6.46
CA VAL A 164 -21.47 2.92 7.58
C VAL A 164 -22.97 2.72 7.85
N GLN A 165 -23.76 2.49 6.80
CA GLN A 165 -25.20 2.21 6.92
C GLN A 165 -25.50 0.76 7.33
N HIS A 166 -24.57 -0.16 7.13
CA HIS A 166 -24.68 -1.60 7.40
C HIS A 166 -23.55 -2.09 8.34
N PRO A 167 -23.52 -1.61 9.59
CA PRO A 167 -22.44 -1.92 10.54
C PRO A 167 -22.30 -3.43 10.84
N GLU A 168 -23.39 -4.20 10.69
CA GLU A 168 -23.37 -5.65 10.84
C GLU A 168 -22.36 -6.34 9.91
N LEU A 169 -22.07 -5.77 8.75
CA LEU A 169 -21.07 -6.31 7.82
C LEU A 169 -19.64 -6.18 8.36
N ILE A 170 -19.39 -5.19 9.19
CA ILE A 170 -18.09 -5.01 9.84
C ILE A 170 -17.96 -5.91 11.07
N PHE A 171 -19.04 -6.02 11.87
CA PHE A 171 -18.98 -6.63 13.20
C PHE A 171 -19.36 -8.11 13.22
N SER A 172 -20.14 -8.58 12.24
CA SER A 172 -20.67 -9.95 12.24
C SER A 172 -20.14 -10.81 11.09
N SER A 173 -19.43 -10.23 10.12
CA SER A 173 -18.85 -11.00 9.03
C SER A 173 -17.49 -11.59 9.42
N SER A 174 -17.19 -12.77 8.88
CA SER A 174 -15.83 -13.33 8.95
C SER A 174 -14.86 -12.52 8.11
N VAL A 175 -13.60 -12.48 8.51
CA VAL A 175 -12.54 -11.88 7.69
C VAL A 175 -12.36 -12.68 6.40
N GLU A 176 -11.82 -12.02 5.40
CA GLU A 176 -11.62 -12.58 4.06
C GLU A 176 -10.72 -13.84 4.12
N THR A 177 -11.06 -14.82 3.28
CA THR A 177 -10.23 -16.01 3.11
C THR A 177 -8.89 -15.63 2.49
N THR A 178 -7.81 -16.09 3.09
CA THR A 178 -6.46 -15.89 2.55
C THR A 178 -6.30 -16.70 1.26
N VAL A 179 -6.05 -16.01 0.16
CA VAL A 179 -5.70 -16.63 -1.13
C VAL A 179 -4.19 -16.70 -1.24
N LEU A 180 -3.67 -17.90 -1.46
CA LEU A 180 -2.25 -18.18 -1.68
C LEU A 180 -2.03 -18.66 -3.10
N HIS A 181 -0.98 -18.14 -3.72
CA HIS A 181 -0.52 -18.58 -5.04
C HIS A 181 0.97 -18.94 -4.98
N PRO A 182 1.34 -20.07 -4.31
CA PRO A 182 2.74 -20.43 -4.09
C PRO A 182 3.48 -20.76 -5.40
N ASP A 183 2.77 -21.20 -6.42
CA ASP A 183 3.33 -21.52 -7.74
C ASP A 183 3.63 -20.29 -8.61
N ASN A 184 3.39 -19.08 -8.12
CA ASN A 184 3.71 -17.86 -8.86
C ASN A 184 5.23 -17.76 -9.06
N PRO A 185 5.76 -17.80 -10.31
CA PRO A 185 7.19 -17.82 -10.56
C PRO A 185 7.90 -16.53 -10.09
N TYR A 186 7.20 -15.40 -10.00
CA TYR A 186 7.72 -14.15 -9.45
C TYR A 186 7.93 -14.21 -7.93
N VAL A 187 7.18 -15.04 -7.23
CA VAL A 187 7.36 -15.32 -5.80
C VAL A 187 8.35 -16.46 -5.62
N MET A 188 8.11 -17.61 -6.28
CA MET A 188 8.90 -18.81 -6.14
C MET A 188 10.36 -18.60 -6.58
N GLY A 189 10.62 -17.86 -7.67
CA GLY A 189 11.97 -17.69 -8.22
C GLY A 189 12.97 -17.09 -7.22
N PRO A 190 12.71 -15.93 -6.61
CA PRO A 190 13.58 -15.36 -5.58
C PRO A 190 13.75 -16.28 -4.36
N HIS A 191 12.69 -16.96 -3.92
CA HIS A 191 12.77 -17.92 -2.81
C HIS A 191 13.64 -19.13 -3.14
N LEU A 192 13.55 -19.68 -4.36
CA LEU A 192 14.42 -20.77 -4.80
C LEU A 192 15.89 -20.30 -4.92
N ALA A 193 16.11 -19.08 -5.36
CA ALA A 193 17.45 -18.49 -5.41
C ALA A 193 18.06 -18.39 -3.99
N ALA A 194 17.29 -17.93 -3.01
CA ALA A 194 17.71 -17.87 -1.61
C ALA A 194 17.96 -19.26 -1.03
N ALA A 195 17.08 -20.22 -1.28
CA ALA A 195 17.26 -21.60 -0.87
C ALA A 195 18.52 -22.22 -1.49
N ALA A 196 18.78 -21.98 -2.80
CA ALA A 196 19.99 -22.46 -3.48
C ALA A 196 21.28 -21.82 -2.95
N GLN A 197 21.20 -20.64 -2.33
CA GLN A 197 22.33 -20.01 -1.64
C GLN A 197 22.63 -20.66 -0.28
N GLU A 198 21.58 -21.05 0.45
CA GLU A 198 21.72 -21.72 1.74
C GLU A 198 22.14 -23.20 1.57
N ALA A 199 21.52 -23.90 0.63
CA ALA A 199 21.82 -25.28 0.26
C ALA A 199 21.46 -25.52 -1.21
N PHE A 200 22.22 -26.40 -1.90
CA PHE A 200 21.88 -26.74 -3.30
C PHE A 200 20.46 -27.29 -3.41
N LEU A 201 19.75 -26.93 -4.50
CA LEU A 201 18.45 -27.54 -4.82
C LEU A 201 18.65 -28.89 -5.54
N GLN A 202 17.72 -29.79 -5.36
CA GLN A 202 17.71 -31.12 -5.94
C GLN A 202 16.28 -31.58 -6.29
N PRO A 203 16.06 -32.57 -7.16
CA PRO A 203 14.71 -33.00 -7.58
C PRO A 203 13.77 -33.39 -6.43
N ALA A 204 14.32 -33.88 -5.31
CA ALA A 204 13.52 -34.22 -4.13
C ALA A 204 12.82 -33.01 -3.48
N ASP A 205 13.28 -31.79 -3.76
CA ASP A 205 12.71 -30.55 -3.22
C ASP A 205 11.33 -30.23 -3.84
N GLU A 206 10.93 -30.97 -4.92
CA GLU A 206 9.58 -30.90 -5.46
C GLU A 206 8.51 -31.21 -4.39
N ALA A 207 8.84 -32.06 -3.44
CA ALA A 207 7.94 -32.35 -2.33
C ALA A 207 7.61 -31.12 -1.45
N VAL A 208 8.50 -30.14 -1.44
CA VAL A 208 8.33 -28.88 -0.66
C VAL A 208 7.76 -27.77 -1.53
N TYR A 209 8.31 -27.59 -2.75
CA TYR A 209 7.99 -26.47 -3.63
C TYR A 209 6.87 -26.76 -4.63
N GLY A 210 6.45 -28.01 -4.75
CA GLY A 210 5.36 -28.43 -5.64
C GLY A 210 5.77 -28.60 -7.11
N PRO A 211 4.80 -28.95 -7.97
CA PRO A 211 5.05 -29.40 -9.34
C PRO A 211 5.64 -28.34 -10.28
N SER A 212 5.52 -27.07 -9.92
CA SER A 212 6.08 -25.97 -10.71
C SER A 212 7.60 -25.76 -10.52
N LEU A 213 8.23 -26.51 -9.58
CA LEU A 213 9.66 -26.38 -9.26
C LEU A 213 10.54 -26.47 -10.52
N ALA A 214 10.43 -27.55 -11.28
CA ALA A 214 11.29 -27.80 -12.45
C ALA A 214 11.19 -26.69 -13.53
N GLN A 215 9.99 -26.10 -13.69
CA GLN A 215 9.78 -25.00 -14.62
C GLN A 215 10.52 -23.73 -14.18
N VAL A 216 10.40 -23.39 -12.89
CA VAL A 216 11.04 -22.19 -12.32
C VAL A 216 12.56 -22.36 -12.24
N GLU A 217 13.07 -23.55 -11.87
CA GLU A 217 14.49 -23.89 -11.91
C GLU A 217 15.09 -23.70 -13.32
N SER A 218 14.39 -24.22 -14.34
CA SER A 218 14.81 -24.07 -15.74
C SER A 218 14.87 -22.59 -16.16
N MET A 219 13.95 -21.76 -15.67
CA MET A 219 13.97 -20.31 -15.91
C MET A 219 15.19 -19.67 -15.23
N LEU A 220 15.46 -19.98 -13.97
CA LEU A 220 16.58 -19.43 -13.21
C LEU A 220 17.96 -19.85 -13.78
N VAL A 221 18.05 -21.07 -14.32
CA VAL A 221 19.27 -21.54 -15.02
C VAL A 221 19.47 -20.77 -16.33
N ARG A 222 18.40 -20.56 -17.13
CA ARG A 222 18.49 -19.73 -18.36
C ARG A 222 18.90 -18.29 -18.06
N GLN A 223 18.42 -17.73 -16.96
CA GLN A 223 18.77 -16.38 -16.49
C GLN A 223 20.15 -16.32 -15.82
N LYS A 224 20.89 -17.44 -15.75
CA LYS A 224 22.20 -17.55 -15.08
C LYS A 224 22.18 -17.17 -13.59
N VAL A 225 21.03 -17.25 -12.96
CA VAL A 225 20.86 -17.08 -11.51
C VAL A 225 21.34 -18.34 -10.79
N LEU A 226 20.96 -19.52 -11.33
CA LEU A 226 21.42 -20.81 -10.85
C LEU A 226 22.31 -21.50 -11.89
N ARG A 227 23.21 -22.37 -11.40
CA ARG A 227 24.07 -23.22 -12.19
C ARG A 227 23.85 -24.68 -11.86
N GLN A 228 23.58 -25.49 -12.89
CA GLN A 228 23.40 -26.91 -12.76
C GLN A 228 24.75 -27.65 -12.74
N ARG A 229 24.89 -28.58 -11.81
CA ARG A 229 25.98 -29.58 -11.73
C ARG A 229 25.39 -30.97 -11.41
N GLY A 230 25.29 -31.82 -12.39
CA GLY A 230 24.54 -33.06 -12.28
C GLY A 230 23.05 -32.78 -12.04
N GLU A 231 22.50 -33.38 -10.99
CA GLU A 231 21.09 -33.18 -10.57
C GLU A 231 20.92 -31.99 -9.59
N ARG A 232 21.98 -31.29 -9.27
CA ARG A 232 21.96 -30.21 -8.26
C ARG A 232 22.08 -28.85 -8.88
N LEU A 233 21.36 -27.86 -8.29
CA LEU A 233 21.41 -26.46 -8.69
C LEU A 233 22.03 -25.63 -7.57
N TYR A 234 22.92 -24.72 -7.97
CA TYR A 234 23.72 -23.90 -7.08
C TYR A 234 23.54 -22.41 -7.41
N TRP A 235 23.51 -21.58 -6.38
CA TRP A 235 23.62 -20.13 -6.52
C TRP A 235 24.94 -19.71 -7.17
N THR A 236 24.92 -18.69 -8.02
CA THR A 236 26.10 -18.33 -8.83
C THR A 236 26.67 -16.95 -8.57
N ARG A 237 25.95 -16.11 -7.85
CA ARG A 237 26.32 -14.71 -7.63
C ARG A 237 27.01 -14.52 -6.28
N LEU A 238 27.66 -13.34 -6.08
CA LEU A 238 28.34 -12.97 -4.85
C LEU A 238 27.43 -12.24 -3.86
N ASP A 239 26.36 -11.64 -4.36
CA ASP A 239 25.33 -10.96 -3.59
C ASP A 239 24.47 -11.94 -2.79
N ARG A 240 23.70 -11.41 -1.86
CA ARG A 240 22.77 -12.20 -1.06
C ARG A 240 21.44 -12.34 -1.83
N ALA A 241 21.05 -13.57 -2.13
CA ALA A 241 19.80 -13.82 -2.84
C ALA A 241 18.57 -13.32 -2.09
N VAL A 242 18.60 -13.35 -0.75
CA VAL A 242 17.50 -12.88 0.11
C VAL A 242 17.23 -11.39 -0.03
N ASP A 243 18.21 -10.59 -0.44
CA ASP A 243 18.04 -9.14 -0.62
C ASP A 243 17.12 -8.80 -1.82
N ALA A 244 16.87 -9.78 -2.70
CA ALA A 244 15.89 -9.68 -3.79
C ALA A 244 14.46 -10.06 -3.36
N ILE A 245 14.25 -10.47 -2.11
CA ILE A 245 12.93 -10.84 -1.58
C ILE A 245 12.38 -9.66 -0.79
N ASP A 246 11.28 -9.09 -1.28
CA ASP A 246 10.50 -8.12 -0.54
C ASP A 246 9.13 -8.74 -0.18
N LEU A 247 8.78 -8.69 1.09
CA LEU A 247 7.49 -9.21 1.58
C LEU A 247 6.30 -8.31 1.26
N ARG A 248 6.54 -7.09 0.78
CA ARG A 248 5.50 -6.07 0.54
C ARG A 248 5.40 -5.61 -0.90
N SER A 249 6.46 -5.71 -1.68
CA SER A 249 6.49 -5.32 -3.09
C SER A 249 7.02 -6.44 -3.97
N MET A 250 6.61 -6.45 -5.22
CA MET A 250 6.99 -7.46 -6.21
C MET A 250 8.35 -7.15 -6.86
N GLY A 251 9.27 -6.53 -6.13
CA GLY A 251 10.67 -6.47 -6.51
C GLY A 251 11.18 -5.13 -7.00
N GLY A 252 12.49 -5.02 -6.99
CA GLY A 252 13.28 -3.90 -7.44
C GLY A 252 13.89 -3.09 -6.29
N HIS A 253 15.04 -2.52 -6.54
CA HIS A 253 15.61 -1.51 -5.67
C HIS A 253 14.69 -0.29 -5.68
N GLY A 254 14.45 0.32 -4.50
CA GLY A 254 13.76 1.60 -4.42
C GLY A 254 14.54 2.69 -5.16
N VAL A 255 13.87 3.78 -5.43
CA VAL A 255 14.47 5.00 -5.99
C VAL A 255 14.86 5.91 -4.83
N ASP A 256 16.14 6.21 -4.71
CA ASP A 256 16.68 7.12 -3.71
C ASP A 256 16.34 8.56 -4.08
N VAL A 257 15.74 9.29 -3.14
CA VAL A 257 15.49 10.73 -3.26
C VAL A 257 16.67 11.46 -2.63
N ILE A 258 17.47 12.14 -3.45
CA ILE A 258 18.77 12.70 -3.06
C ILE A 258 18.71 14.23 -3.12
N ASP A 259 19.03 14.88 -2.03
CA ASP A 259 19.23 16.32 -2.01
C ASP A 259 20.40 16.71 -2.91
N SER A 260 20.15 17.46 -3.96
CA SER A 260 21.11 17.86 -4.98
C SER A 260 22.23 18.74 -4.43
N LEU A 261 21.99 19.46 -3.32
CA LEU A 261 22.97 20.35 -2.70
C LEU A 261 23.92 19.60 -1.75
N THR A 262 23.41 18.64 -1.00
CA THR A 262 24.19 17.98 0.06
C THR A 262 24.61 16.55 -0.30
N GLY A 263 24.02 15.95 -1.31
CA GLY A 263 24.20 14.55 -1.68
C GLY A 263 23.59 13.54 -0.69
N ARG A 264 22.80 14.01 0.29
CA ARG A 264 22.16 13.14 1.27
C ARG A 264 20.90 12.51 0.71
N VAL A 265 20.68 11.23 1.04
CA VAL A 265 19.38 10.58 0.80
C VAL A 265 18.37 11.15 1.78
N VAL A 266 17.31 11.78 1.24
CA VAL A 266 16.18 12.33 1.98
C VAL A 266 15.17 11.22 2.28
N GLY A 267 14.93 10.32 1.32
CA GLY A 267 13.98 9.24 1.46
C GLY A 267 14.09 8.24 0.32
N VAL A 268 13.24 7.22 0.34
CA VAL A 268 13.19 6.18 -0.70
C VAL A 268 11.77 6.02 -1.21
N VAL A 269 11.60 5.89 -2.52
CA VAL A 269 10.32 5.66 -3.19
C VAL A 269 10.35 4.30 -3.86
N ASP A 270 9.26 3.52 -3.75
CA ASP A 270 9.16 2.24 -4.46
C ASP A 270 9.26 2.47 -5.97
N GLN A 271 9.99 1.60 -6.67
CA GLN A 271 10.16 1.67 -8.12
C GLN A 271 8.81 1.78 -8.86
N ALA A 272 7.82 1.00 -8.46
CA ALA A 272 6.49 1.00 -9.09
C ALA A 272 5.70 2.32 -8.90
N ALA A 273 6.07 3.12 -7.89
CA ALA A 273 5.44 4.41 -7.61
C ALA A 273 6.30 5.61 -8.05
N ALA A 274 7.54 5.38 -8.46
CA ALA A 274 8.51 6.44 -8.68
C ALA A 274 8.07 7.43 -9.77
N ASP A 275 7.62 6.93 -10.91
CA ASP A 275 7.15 7.77 -12.02
C ASP A 275 6.01 8.72 -11.62
N ARG A 276 5.19 8.31 -10.66
CA ARG A 276 4.06 9.10 -10.14
C ARG A 276 4.45 10.03 -9.01
N THR A 277 5.55 9.74 -8.33
CA THR A 277 5.93 10.42 -7.07
C THR A 277 7.10 11.37 -7.23
N VAL A 278 8.09 10.99 -8.07
CA VAL A 278 9.36 11.72 -8.21
C VAL A 278 9.68 12.04 -9.67
N HIS A 279 8.65 12.23 -10.52
CA HIS A 279 8.85 12.77 -11.87
C HIS A 279 9.43 14.20 -11.81
N PRO A 280 10.11 14.67 -12.86
CA PRO A 280 10.62 16.03 -12.90
C PRO A 280 9.50 17.06 -12.66
N GLY A 281 9.75 18.01 -11.78
CA GLY A 281 8.80 19.04 -11.34
C GLY A 281 7.78 18.57 -10.30
N ALA A 282 7.84 17.32 -9.81
CA ALA A 282 7.01 16.87 -8.70
C ALA A 282 7.40 17.56 -7.40
N VAL A 283 6.43 17.81 -6.54
CA VAL A 283 6.65 18.22 -5.15
C VAL A 283 6.60 16.96 -4.28
N TYR A 284 7.76 16.57 -3.76
CA TYR A 284 7.91 15.44 -2.85
C TYR A 284 7.85 15.92 -1.41
N LEU A 285 6.88 15.43 -0.65
CA LEU A 285 6.72 15.77 0.76
C LEU A 285 7.48 14.76 1.63
N HIS A 286 8.27 15.25 2.59
CA HIS A 286 9.01 14.41 3.53
C HIS A 286 9.11 15.08 4.90
N GLN A 287 8.44 14.53 5.90
CA GLN A 287 8.38 15.04 7.27
C GLN A 287 7.95 16.53 7.37
N GLY A 288 6.97 16.92 6.54
CA GLY A 288 6.49 18.29 6.47
C GLY A 288 7.33 19.23 5.59
N ASP A 289 8.54 18.85 5.19
CA ASP A 289 9.34 19.60 4.24
C ASP A 289 8.91 19.32 2.80
N GLN A 290 8.90 20.37 1.98
CA GLN A 290 8.65 20.27 0.55
C GLN A 290 9.96 20.21 -0.23
N TRP A 291 10.03 19.30 -1.17
CA TRP A 291 11.18 19.06 -2.04
C TRP A 291 10.74 19.07 -3.49
N LEU A 292 11.26 19.97 -4.28
CA LEU A 292 11.00 20.01 -5.73
C LEU A 292 11.97 19.04 -6.44
N VAL A 293 11.42 18.20 -7.30
CA VAL A 293 12.21 17.23 -8.08
C VAL A 293 12.79 17.93 -9.31
N ASP A 294 14.12 18.01 -9.37
CA ASP A 294 14.86 18.56 -10.50
C ASP A 294 14.99 17.56 -11.63
N GLU A 295 15.38 16.33 -11.28
CA GLU A 295 15.69 15.29 -12.23
C GLU A 295 15.33 13.91 -11.67
N TYR A 296 14.77 13.04 -12.51
CA TYR A 296 14.53 11.63 -12.21
C TYR A 296 15.34 10.76 -13.16
N ARG A 297 16.16 9.87 -12.59
CA ARG A 297 17.07 8.95 -13.28
C ARG A 297 16.70 7.50 -12.99
N PRO A 298 15.75 6.94 -13.71
CA PRO A 298 15.24 5.59 -13.43
C PRO A 298 16.32 4.50 -13.53
N GLN A 299 17.29 4.64 -14.45
CA GLN A 299 18.37 3.67 -14.62
C GLN A 299 19.39 3.71 -13.48
N GLU A 300 19.53 4.84 -12.81
CA GLU A 300 20.42 5.02 -11.65
C GLU A 300 19.66 4.81 -10.33
N HIS A 301 18.35 4.52 -10.38
CA HIS A 301 17.48 4.39 -9.23
C HIS A 301 17.54 5.61 -8.30
N CYS A 302 17.60 6.81 -8.84
CA CYS A 302 17.62 8.03 -8.03
C CYS A 302 16.80 9.18 -8.64
N ALA A 303 16.37 10.08 -7.76
CA ALA A 303 15.78 11.37 -8.10
C ALA A 303 16.51 12.47 -7.35
N LEU A 304 16.91 13.53 -8.04
CA LEU A 304 17.56 14.69 -7.45
C LEU A 304 16.51 15.72 -7.07
N VAL A 305 16.60 16.22 -5.86
CA VAL A 305 15.64 17.17 -5.30
C VAL A 305 16.34 18.34 -4.60
N HIS A 306 15.67 19.47 -4.49
CA HIS A 306 16.08 20.55 -3.61
C HIS A 306 14.89 21.04 -2.77
N ARG A 307 15.16 21.62 -1.59
CA ARG A 307 14.12 22.24 -0.77
C ARG A 307 13.58 23.48 -1.46
N ASP A 308 12.26 23.55 -1.57
CA ASP A 308 11.54 24.70 -2.11
C ASP A 308 10.14 24.76 -1.48
N LEU A 309 9.54 25.95 -1.49
CA LEU A 309 8.15 26.18 -1.08
C LEU A 309 7.40 26.79 -2.27
N PRO A 310 7.08 25.98 -3.28
CA PRO A 310 6.55 26.50 -4.55
C PRO A 310 5.11 27.03 -4.45
N GLY A 311 4.42 26.84 -3.32
CA GLY A 311 3.03 27.25 -3.10
C GLY A 311 2.02 26.37 -3.85
N PHE A 312 2.45 25.26 -4.41
CA PHE A 312 1.59 24.27 -5.06
C PHE A 312 2.02 22.85 -4.71
N TRP A 313 1.11 21.93 -4.82
CA TRP A 313 1.40 20.49 -4.85
C TRP A 313 1.13 19.90 -6.22
N THR A 314 1.63 18.70 -6.48
CA THR A 314 1.54 18.08 -7.79
C THR A 314 0.71 16.81 -7.75
N MET A 315 -0.16 16.64 -8.77
CA MET A 315 -1.01 15.47 -8.94
C MET A 315 -0.69 14.81 -10.29
N PRO A 316 -0.10 13.59 -10.31
CA PRO A 316 0.24 12.93 -11.55
C PRO A 316 -1.00 12.54 -12.33
N GLN A 317 -0.94 12.70 -13.65
CA GLN A 317 -1.92 12.23 -14.61
C GLN A 317 -1.38 10.99 -15.31
N SER A 318 -2.02 9.85 -15.08
CA SER A 318 -1.63 8.57 -15.66
C SER A 318 -2.71 8.03 -16.58
N ALA A 319 -2.31 7.39 -17.66
CA ALA A 319 -3.18 6.55 -18.45
C ALA A 319 -2.81 5.08 -18.25
N SER A 320 -3.82 4.24 -18.23
CA SER A 320 -3.63 2.79 -18.23
C SER A 320 -4.57 2.13 -19.22
N SER A 321 -4.10 1.06 -19.85
CA SER A 321 -4.89 0.23 -20.75
C SER A 321 -4.69 -1.23 -20.42
N VAL A 322 -5.77 -2.01 -20.56
CA VAL A 322 -5.76 -3.45 -20.33
C VAL A 322 -6.11 -4.14 -21.65
N ARG A 323 -5.27 -5.10 -22.04
CA ARG A 323 -5.52 -5.96 -23.20
C ARG A 323 -5.65 -7.39 -22.74
N ILE A 324 -6.77 -8.03 -23.03
CA ILE A 324 -6.96 -9.46 -22.76
C ILE A 324 -6.07 -10.25 -23.73
N VAL A 325 -5.14 -11.04 -23.20
CA VAL A 325 -4.23 -11.89 -23.97
C VAL A 325 -4.83 -13.26 -24.18
N ARG A 326 -5.39 -13.86 -23.12
CA ARG A 326 -5.98 -15.18 -23.14
C ARG A 326 -7.06 -15.28 -22.07
N GLU A 327 -8.19 -15.89 -22.40
CA GLU A 327 -9.21 -16.28 -21.46
C GLU A 327 -8.97 -17.72 -21.00
N ASP A 328 -8.90 -17.95 -19.70
CA ASP A 328 -8.65 -19.27 -19.10
C ASP A 328 -9.94 -19.92 -18.58
N ALA A 329 -10.86 -19.11 -18.03
CA ALA A 329 -12.14 -19.59 -17.53
C ALA A 329 -13.24 -18.54 -17.68
N ARG A 330 -14.49 -19.00 -17.80
CA ARG A 330 -15.67 -18.14 -17.90
C ARG A 330 -16.81 -18.74 -17.08
N HIS A 331 -17.50 -17.90 -16.33
CA HIS A 331 -18.66 -18.25 -15.52
C HIS A 331 -19.82 -17.30 -15.76
N PRO A 332 -21.06 -17.78 -15.92
CA PRO A 332 -22.23 -16.90 -16.00
C PRO A 332 -22.34 -16.01 -14.76
N PHE A 333 -22.71 -14.75 -14.96
CA PHE A 333 -22.93 -13.80 -13.90
C PHE A 333 -24.10 -12.85 -14.28
N GLY A 334 -25.28 -13.09 -13.73
CA GLY A 334 -26.48 -12.38 -14.13
C GLY A 334 -26.74 -12.49 -15.62
N PRO A 335 -27.05 -11.38 -16.32
CA PRO A 335 -27.24 -11.37 -17.77
C PRO A 335 -25.94 -11.44 -18.58
N GLY A 336 -24.78 -11.32 -17.92
CA GLY A 336 -23.45 -11.37 -18.52
C GLY A 336 -22.61 -12.53 -18.03
N TYR A 337 -21.32 -12.31 -17.94
CA TYR A 337 -20.38 -13.31 -17.41
C TYR A 337 -19.16 -12.65 -16.75
N VAL A 338 -18.54 -13.42 -15.87
CA VAL A 338 -17.19 -13.16 -15.34
C VAL A 338 -16.21 -14.09 -16.02
N ALA A 339 -15.10 -13.57 -16.47
CA ALA A 339 -14.02 -14.35 -17.02
C ALA A 339 -12.70 -14.05 -16.30
N THR A 340 -11.82 -15.05 -16.30
CA THR A 340 -10.45 -14.95 -15.78
C THR A 340 -9.46 -15.35 -16.83
N GLY A 341 -8.26 -14.80 -16.80
CA GLY A 341 -7.23 -15.17 -17.75
C GLY A 341 -6.01 -14.26 -17.67
N GLN A 342 -5.24 -14.26 -18.73
CA GLN A 342 -4.04 -13.48 -18.88
C GLN A 342 -4.36 -12.12 -19.50
N VAL A 343 -3.92 -11.06 -18.86
CA VAL A 343 -4.07 -9.68 -19.35
C VAL A 343 -2.71 -9.00 -19.42
N GLU A 344 -2.58 -8.10 -20.36
CA GLU A 344 -1.46 -7.17 -20.47
C GLU A 344 -1.93 -5.80 -20.02
N LEU A 345 -1.31 -5.29 -18.95
CA LEU A 345 -1.57 -3.97 -18.41
C LEU A 345 -0.43 -3.05 -18.85
N THR A 346 -0.77 -1.97 -19.54
CA THR A 346 0.17 -0.89 -19.88
C THR A 346 -0.22 0.35 -19.10
N SER A 347 0.74 0.97 -18.42
CA SER A 347 0.56 2.23 -17.69
C SER A 347 1.64 3.23 -18.03
N GLN A 348 1.28 4.52 -18.06
CA GLN A 348 2.20 5.61 -18.35
C GLN A 348 1.77 6.87 -17.61
N VAL A 349 2.72 7.62 -17.07
CA VAL A 349 2.48 8.98 -16.55
C VAL A 349 2.61 9.94 -17.72
N LEU A 350 1.52 10.63 -18.06
CA LEU A 350 1.43 11.54 -19.19
C LEU A 350 1.77 12.99 -18.83
N GLY A 351 1.64 13.32 -17.55
CA GLY A 351 1.83 14.67 -17.06
C GLY A 351 1.42 14.79 -15.60
N TYR A 352 1.31 16.02 -15.14
CA TYR A 352 0.81 16.34 -13.80
C TYR A 352 0.08 17.68 -13.77
N LEU A 353 -0.84 17.79 -12.83
CA LEU A 353 -1.48 19.06 -12.48
C LEU A 353 -0.70 19.74 -11.36
N ARG A 354 -0.50 21.06 -11.47
CA ARG A 354 -0.13 21.88 -10.32
C ARG A 354 -1.39 22.43 -9.67
N ARG A 355 -1.52 22.25 -8.37
CA ARG A 355 -2.66 22.70 -7.62
C ARG A 355 -2.20 23.63 -6.51
N ASP A 356 -2.93 24.74 -6.32
CA ASP A 356 -2.70 25.67 -5.22
C ASP A 356 -2.70 24.95 -3.88
N GLU A 357 -1.74 25.27 -3.02
CA GLU A 357 -1.56 24.61 -1.72
C GLU A 357 -2.72 24.90 -0.75
N VAL A 358 -3.33 26.07 -0.85
CA VAL A 358 -4.38 26.53 0.06
C VAL A 358 -5.79 26.29 -0.52
N THR A 359 -6.01 26.73 -1.76
CA THR A 359 -7.35 26.67 -2.38
C THR A 359 -7.63 25.36 -3.11
N ASN A 360 -6.59 24.55 -3.34
CA ASN A 360 -6.64 23.31 -4.13
C ASN A 360 -7.10 23.52 -5.60
N GLU A 361 -7.15 24.76 -6.08
CA GLU A 361 -7.46 25.07 -7.46
C GLU A 361 -6.35 24.61 -8.40
N VAL A 362 -6.71 24.19 -9.60
CA VAL A 362 -5.73 23.79 -10.62
C VAL A 362 -5.13 25.04 -11.24
N TRP A 363 -3.81 25.21 -11.11
CA TRP A 363 -3.10 26.28 -11.78
C TRP A 363 -2.91 25.98 -13.27
N ASP A 364 -2.37 24.80 -13.56
CA ASP A 364 -2.11 24.34 -14.92
C ASP A 364 -1.88 22.82 -14.99
N SER A 365 -1.65 22.34 -16.20
CA SER A 365 -1.30 20.95 -16.51
C SER A 365 -0.01 20.93 -17.31
N ILE A 366 0.96 20.18 -16.82
CA ILE A 366 2.28 20.03 -17.44
C ILE A 366 2.38 18.62 -18.04
N ALA A 367 2.67 18.55 -19.34
CA ALA A 367 2.92 17.28 -20.01
C ALA A 367 4.31 16.75 -19.68
N LEU A 368 4.42 15.43 -19.52
CA LEU A 368 5.66 14.71 -19.30
C LEU A 368 5.90 13.70 -20.41
N THR A 369 7.17 13.45 -20.71
CA THR A 369 7.60 12.36 -21.56
C THR A 369 8.22 11.28 -20.68
N MET A 370 7.38 10.37 -20.17
CA MET A 370 7.80 9.25 -19.34
C MET A 370 7.65 7.94 -20.13
N ASP A 371 8.45 6.94 -19.79
CA ASP A 371 8.33 5.62 -20.41
C ASP A 371 7.01 4.94 -20.01
N SER A 372 6.48 4.12 -20.90
CA SER A 372 5.34 3.25 -20.58
C SER A 372 5.83 1.94 -19.97
N HIS A 373 5.12 1.48 -18.97
CA HIS A 373 5.39 0.19 -18.31
C HIS A 373 4.33 -0.82 -18.69
N THR A 374 4.75 -1.94 -19.24
CA THR A 374 3.86 -3.03 -19.64
C THR A 374 4.18 -4.27 -18.82
N MET A 375 3.15 -4.88 -18.24
CA MET A 375 3.26 -6.12 -17.51
C MET A 375 2.17 -7.10 -17.91
N THR A 376 2.50 -8.38 -17.98
CA THR A 376 1.53 -9.46 -18.16
C THR A 376 1.18 -10.06 -16.80
N THR A 377 -0.10 -10.13 -16.48
CA THR A 377 -0.60 -10.65 -15.21
C THR A 377 -1.90 -11.43 -15.39
N SER A 378 -2.36 -12.08 -14.33
CA SER A 378 -3.70 -12.66 -14.30
C SER A 378 -4.72 -11.58 -13.95
N GLY A 379 -5.83 -11.56 -14.67
CA GLY A 379 -6.91 -10.63 -14.46
C GLY A 379 -8.27 -11.32 -14.40
N THR A 380 -9.22 -10.63 -13.81
CA THR A 380 -10.63 -11.00 -13.84
C THR A 380 -11.40 -9.82 -14.42
N TRP A 381 -12.36 -10.09 -15.30
CA TRP A 381 -13.20 -9.06 -15.90
C TRP A 381 -14.64 -9.51 -16.01
N TRP A 382 -15.55 -8.54 -15.96
CA TRP A 382 -16.97 -8.73 -16.19
C TRP A 382 -17.32 -8.27 -17.60
N VAL A 383 -18.22 -9.00 -18.24
CA VAL A 383 -18.82 -8.58 -19.49
C VAL A 383 -20.33 -8.44 -19.29
N ILE A 384 -20.81 -7.22 -19.46
CA ILE A 384 -22.24 -6.88 -19.40
C ILE A 384 -22.68 -6.67 -20.85
N PRO A 385 -23.71 -7.39 -21.36
CA PRO A 385 -24.21 -7.20 -22.72
C PRO A 385 -24.76 -5.78 -22.93
N ASP A 386 -24.51 -5.23 -24.12
CA ASP A 386 -24.94 -3.88 -24.49
C ASP A 386 -26.45 -3.66 -24.27
N GLY A 387 -27.28 -4.63 -24.61
CA GLY A 387 -28.73 -4.56 -24.40
C GLY A 387 -29.16 -4.34 -22.95
N VAL A 388 -28.37 -4.83 -21.97
CA VAL A 388 -28.63 -4.60 -20.54
C VAL A 388 -28.26 -3.17 -20.15
N VAL A 389 -27.16 -2.67 -20.69
CA VAL A 389 -26.71 -1.29 -20.47
C VAL A 389 -27.76 -0.30 -21.01
N ASP A 390 -28.28 -0.57 -22.20
CA ASP A 390 -29.31 0.23 -22.86
C ASP A 390 -30.65 0.19 -22.10
N GLU A 391 -31.11 -1.00 -21.69
CA GLU A 391 -32.36 -1.17 -20.93
C GLU A 391 -32.36 -0.45 -19.58
N LEU A 392 -31.20 -0.41 -18.91
CA LEU A 392 -31.05 0.27 -17.62
C LEU A 392 -30.73 1.76 -17.77
N GLY A 393 -30.55 2.27 -18.97
CA GLY A 393 -30.17 3.66 -19.24
C GLY A 393 -28.84 4.04 -18.63
N LEU A 394 -27.92 3.07 -18.49
CA LEU A 394 -26.63 3.27 -17.88
C LEU A 394 -25.62 3.81 -18.90
N ASP A 395 -24.75 4.69 -18.44
CA ASP A 395 -23.61 5.16 -19.23
C ASP A 395 -22.47 4.14 -19.14
N ALA A 396 -22.17 3.46 -20.24
CA ALA A 396 -21.14 2.44 -20.30
C ALA A 396 -19.76 2.98 -19.89
N VAL A 397 -19.46 4.24 -20.16
CA VAL A 397 -18.19 4.89 -19.76
C VAL A 397 -18.13 5.08 -18.25
N LYS A 398 -19.25 5.46 -17.62
CA LYS A 398 -19.34 5.60 -16.16
C LYS A 398 -19.26 4.25 -15.46
N LEU A 399 -19.86 3.20 -16.03
CA LEU A 399 -19.75 1.84 -15.51
C LEU A 399 -18.30 1.31 -15.58
N ALA A 400 -17.61 1.53 -16.69
CA ALA A 400 -16.21 1.13 -16.85
C ALA A 400 -15.26 1.90 -15.90
N GLY A 401 -15.61 3.13 -15.53
CA GLY A 401 -14.84 3.93 -14.56
C GLY A 401 -15.13 3.59 -13.09
N ALA A 402 -16.19 2.84 -12.80
CA ALA A 402 -16.57 2.42 -11.45
C ALA A 402 -16.10 0.99 -11.10
N ALA A 403 -15.63 0.22 -12.07
CA ALA A 403 -15.08 -1.12 -11.92
C ALA A 403 -13.57 -1.10 -11.72
#